data_fde12ed1f14b7bcf32e105e16f0f62c6
#
_entry.id   fde12ed1f14b7bcf32e105e16f0f62c6
#
_cell.length_a   1.000
_cell.length_b   1.000
_cell.length_c   1.000
_cell.angle_alpha   90.00
_cell.angle_beta   90.00
_cell.angle_gamma   90.00
#
_symmetry.space_group_name_H-M   'P 1'
#
loop_
_entity.id
_entity.type
_entity.pdbx_description
1 polymer ?
#
loop_
_entity_poly.entity_id
_entity_poly.type
_entity_poly.pdbx_seq_one_letter_code
_entity_poly.pdbx_strand_id
1 'polypeptide(L)'
;MEPTASTNSPKPSKIEAVKIASEYLKTFVADEVNNGLDHFGDDAATILKFHGSYQQDDRDLRTRLKRERKEKAYQLMVRVRIVGGKLTADQFLACHELARTLGNGTLRITTRQEFQLHSVLKSNLAAAIRQINESLLSTLAACGDVERNVLCCPAPIHDALRDQLQDDARRWAAHAAPRSLSYWEIWLDGEKIETLPSPGPSQVPAAAEDAVEPLYGKAYLPRKFKTAFAFPEDNCTDIHANDLGFLAIVEDGRIVGYNVLVGGGLGTTPSAQKTFPFLAVPLCCVDRQKTLEIGEAVLKVFRDFGNRSDRKRARLKYIIHDWGLPVFRAKVEEYLGHPLAEARPVAVTDVDDHMGWHEQGDGKLFLGIPVENGRIKDEGTFRLFSGLRAFFDRYRVPARLTCQQSILLADLDPAWRPEINAWLEEYGIATVERISTVRRWAMACPALPTCGLAVTEAERALPSILDDLESELARLGLAQERLTVRMTGCPNGCARPYNADIGLVGRSAHIGPDGKPGPGTYTIFLGGRTIGDRLNLEFKDYVPHDQVVPVLVPVFERFQSQRQNGETFGEFCARLGVEELAGPHDARPDPT
;
A
#
# COMPACT_ATOMS: atom_id res chain seq x y z
N MET A 1 -4.53 38.91 9.28
CA MET A 1 -3.51 38.89 10.34
C MET A 1 -2.45 37.91 9.90
N GLU A 2 -1.28 38.39 9.48
CA GLU A 2 -0.13 37.56 9.20
C GLU A 2 0.31 36.84 10.49
N PRO A 3 0.61 35.55 10.47
CA PRO A 3 1.19 34.92 11.63
C PRO A 3 2.63 35.41 11.79
N THR A 4 2.87 36.20 12.80
CA THR A 4 4.20 36.64 13.22
C THR A 4 5.05 35.38 13.47
N ALA A 5 6.18 35.28 12.76
CA ALA A 5 7.17 34.22 12.95
C ALA A 5 7.69 34.27 14.41
N SER A 6 7.22 33.34 15.24
CA SER A 6 7.78 33.14 16.57
C SER A 6 9.15 32.50 16.43
N THR A 7 10.15 33.11 17.04
CA THR A 7 11.57 32.71 17.05
C THR A 7 11.86 31.39 17.80
N ASN A 8 10.85 30.56 18.07
CA ASN A 8 10.96 29.27 18.72
C ASN A 8 10.36 28.15 17.83
N SER A 9 10.85 28.01 16.60
CA SER A 9 10.51 26.84 15.78
C SER A 9 11.01 25.56 16.46
N PRO A 10 10.16 24.56 16.68
CA PRO A 10 10.57 23.34 17.36
C PRO A 10 11.69 22.64 16.57
N LYS A 11 12.74 22.18 17.30
CA LYS A 11 13.92 21.55 16.71
C LYS A 11 13.52 20.37 15.80
N PRO A 12 14.06 20.28 14.57
CA PRO A 12 13.82 19.15 13.69
C PRO A 12 14.20 17.80 14.34
N SER A 13 13.49 16.73 13.97
CA SER A 13 13.79 15.38 14.46
C SER A 13 15.17 14.90 13.98
N LYS A 14 15.77 13.94 14.70
CA LYS A 14 17.06 13.31 14.30
C LYS A 14 17.06 12.85 12.84
N ILE A 15 15.93 12.33 12.36
CA ILE A 15 15.78 11.83 10.99
C ILE A 15 16.00 12.95 9.93
N GLU A 16 15.55 14.17 10.22
CA GLU A 16 15.78 15.31 9.30
C GLU A 16 17.28 15.64 9.18
N ALA A 17 18.01 15.60 10.32
CA ALA A 17 19.46 15.79 10.31
C ALA A 17 20.17 14.69 9.50
N VAL A 18 19.76 13.43 9.65
CA VAL A 18 20.32 12.30 8.89
C VAL A 18 20.06 12.46 7.38
N LYS A 19 18.86 12.88 6.98
CA LYS A 19 18.54 13.13 5.56
C LYS A 19 19.43 14.22 4.96
N ILE A 20 19.61 15.34 5.67
CA ILE A 20 20.45 16.44 5.21
C ILE A 20 21.91 16.01 5.12
N ALA A 21 22.41 15.27 6.12
CA ALA A 21 23.79 14.77 6.16
C ALA A 21 24.07 13.63 5.17
N SER A 22 23.02 13.05 4.57
CA SER A 22 23.16 11.93 3.63
C SER A 22 23.70 12.32 2.25
N GLU A 23 23.90 13.60 2.00
CA GLU A 23 24.36 14.09 0.68
C GLU A 23 23.54 13.49 -0.47
N TYR A 24 22.23 13.77 -0.46
CA TYR A 24 21.28 13.23 -1.44
C TYR A 24 21.23 11.70 -1.48
N LEU A 25 21.14 11.07 -0.30
CA LEU A 25 20.98 9.62 -0.08
C LEU A 25 22.24 8.78 -0.28
N LYS A 26 23.43 9.37 -0.37
CA LYS A 26 24.69 8.66 -0.62
C LYS A 26 25.37 8.20 0.66
N THR A 27 25.71 9.15 1.52
CA THR A 27 26.46 8.92 2.74
C THR A 27 25.75 7.95 3.68
N PHE A 28 26.49 7.26 4.52
CA PHE A 28 26.07 6.17 5.40
C PHE A 28 25.84 4.84 4.67
N VAL A 29 25.03 4.81 3.58
CA VAL A 29 24.78 3.56 2.86
C VAL A 29 26.03 3.15 2.07
N ALA A 30 26.66 4.09 1.35
CA ALA A 30 27.90 3.84 0.62
C ALA A 30 29.03 3.38 1.55
N ASP A 31 29.11 3.98 2.76
CA ASP A 31 30.15 3.67 3.75
C ASP A 31 29.97 2.27 4.37
N GLU A 32 28.72 1.83 4.51
CA GLU A 32 28.43 0.61 5.25
C GLU A 32 28.10 -0.61 4.38
N VAL A 33 27.78 -0.43 3.10
CA VAL A 33 27.36 -1.54 2.23
C VAL A 33 28.37 -2.70 2.19
N ASN A 34 29.66 -2.41 2.27
CA ASN A 34 30.75 -3.37 2.20
C ASN A 34 31.61 -3.44 3.49
N ASN A 35 31.10 -3.01 4.65
CA ASN A 35 31.85 -2.96 5.92
C ASN A 35 32.06 -4.32 6.60
N GLY A 36 31.62 -5.43 6.00
CA GLY A 36 31.77 -6.80 6.53
C GLY A 36 30.77 -7.18 7.64
N LEU A 37 29.94 -6.27 8.13
CA LEU A 37 28.89 -6.56 9.10
C LEU A 37 27.64 -7.10 8.37
N ASP A 38 26.85 -7.91 9.05
CA ASP A 38 25.60 -8.49 8.52
C ASP A 38 24.40 -7.51 8.56
N HIS A 39 24.60 -6.32 9.11
CA HIS A 39 23.59 -5.28 9.27
C HIS A 39 24.13 -3.88 8.98
N PHE A 40 23.21 -2.92 8.86
CA PHE A 40 23.48 -1.48 8.75
C PHE A 40 23.25 -0.79 10.09
N GLY A 41 24.00 0.25 10.39
CA GLY A 41 23.72 1.16 11.49
C GLY A 41 22.42 1.95 11.30
N ASP A 42 21.94 2.61 12.35
CA ASP A 42 20.63 3.27 12.36
C ASP A 42 20.48 4.37 11.29
N ASP A 43 21.54 5.15 11.05
CA ASP A 43 21.51 6.25 10.11
C ASP A 43 21.55 5.70 8.66
N ALA A 44 22.40 4.72 8.38
CA ALA A 44 22.39 3.98 7.11
C ALA A 44 21.06 3.26 6.87
N ALA A 45 20.50 2.56 7.86
CA ALA A 45 19.20 1.92 7.77
C ALA A 45 18.05 2.92 7.55
N THR A 46 18.21 4.19 7.94
CA THR A 46 17.26 5.26 7.65
C THR A 46 17.32 5.68 6.18
N ILE A 47 18.51 5.87 5.61
CA ILE A 47 18.69 6.25 4.21
C ILE A 47 18.37 5.08 3.28
N LEU A 48 18.74 3.86 3.65
CA LEU A 48 18.45 2.64 2.89
C LEU A 48 16.96 2.49 2.50
N LYS A 49 16.05 3.06 3.28
CA LYS A 49 14.62 3.07 2.95
C LYS A 49 14.32 3.79 1.65
N PHE A 50 15.03 4.86 1.32
CA PHE A 50 14.87 5.57 0.05
C PHE A 50 15.33 4.73 -1.14
N HIS A 51 16.29 3.83 -0.91
CA HIS A 51 16.76 2.81 -1.88
C HIS A 51 15.84 1.58 -1.94
N GLY A 52 14.67 1.61 -1.29
CA GLY A 52 13.64 0.57 -1.35
C GLY A 52 13.83 -0.59 -0.38
N SER A 53 14.83 -0.54 0.51
CA SER A 53 15.15 -1.64 1.41
C SER A 53 14.90 -1.30 2.88
N TYR A 54 14.41 -2.28 3.64
CA TYR A 54 14.21 -2.17 5.10
C TYR A 54 15.04 -3.22 5.81
N GLN A 55 15.88 -2.78 6.74
CA GLN A 55 16.50 -3.69 7.68
C GLN A 55 15.47 -4.23 8.67
N GLN A 56 15.43 -5.52 8.80
CA GLN A 56 14.52 -6.30 9.64
C GLN A 56 15.33 -7.38 10.39
N ASP A 57 14.67 -8.15 11.21
CA ASP A 57 15.21 -9.38 11.81
C ASP A 57 14.09 -10.42 11.91
N ASP A 58 14.44 -11.69 11.96
CA ASP A 58 13.50 -12.76 12.20
C ASP A 58 12.97 -12.67 13.64
N ARG A 59 11.70 -12.28 13.76
CA ARG A 59 11.02 -12.04 15.04
C ARG A 59 10.69 -13.33 15.77
N ASP A 60 10.48 -14.45 15.07
CA ASP A 60 10.23 -15.75 15.69
C ASP A 60 11.52 -16.26 16.39
N LEU A 61 12.69 -15.97 15.83
CA LEU A 61 13.97 -16.30 16.42
C LEU A 61 14.43 -15.33 17.51
N ARG A 62 13.98 -14.09 17.48
CA ARG A 62 14.48 -12.99 18.34
C ARG A 62 14.53 -13.35 19.82
N THR A 63 13.46 -13.93 20.36
CA THR A 63 13.38 -14.28 21.80
C THR A 63 14.39 -15.35 22.18
N ARG A 64 14.57 -16.37 21.32
CA ARG A 64 15.54 -17.44 21.52
C ARG A 64 16.98 -16.89 21.49
N LEU A 65 17.32 -16.14 20.44
CA LEU A 65 18.65 -15.55 20.28
C LEU A 65 18.99 -14.60 21.44
N LYS A 66 18.04 -13.80 21.93
CA LYS A 66 18.23 -12.95 23.09
C LYS A 66 18.55 -13.74 24.37
N ARG A 67 17.87 -14.90 24.60
CA ARG A 67 18.15 -15.78 25.74
C ARG A 67 19.55 -16.41 25.62
N GLU A 68 19.96 -16.75 24.40
CA GLU A 68 21.28 -17.30 24.10
C GLU A 68 22.39 -16.22 24.06
N ARG A 69 22.07 -14.95 24.31
CA ARG A 69 22.97 -13.78 24.20
C ARG A 69 23.65 -13.66 22.82
N LYS A 70 22.94 -14.10 21.78
CA LYS A 70 23.33 -13.95 20.38
C LYS A 70 22.74 -12.68 19.77
N GLU A 71 23.36 -12.18 18.73
CA GLU A 71 22.84 -11.08 17.93
C GLU A 71 21.55 -11.46 17.23
N LYS A 72 20.83 -10.45 16.74
CA LYS A 72 19.61 -10.65 15.96
C LYS A 72 19.96 -11.34 14.62
N ALA A 73 19.06 -12.17 14.12
CA ALA A 73 19.14 -12.68 12.75
C ALA A 73 18.70 -11.57 11.77
N TYR A 74 19.64 -10.67 11.43
CA TYR A 74 19.36 -9.56 10.52
C TYR A 74 19.07 -10.04 9.12
N GLN A 75 18.10 -9.40 8.50
CA GLN A 75 17.69 -9.63 7.12
C GLN A 75 17.08 -8.35 6.54
N LEU A 76 16.95 -8.29 5.22
CA LEU A 76 16.39 -7.16 4.52
C LEU A 76 15.10 -7.55 3.81
N MET A 77 14.14 -6.64 3.83
CA MET A 77 13.04 -6.63 2.87
C MET A 77 13.41 -5.68 1.74
N VAL A 78 13.43 -6.16 0.51
CA VAL A 78 13.64 -5.36 -0.70
C VAL A 78 12.30 -5.19 -1.41
N ARG A 79 11.97 -3.96 -1.76
CA ARG A 79 10.72 -3.61 -2.45
C ARG A 79 11.00 -3.13 -3.86
N VAL A 80 10.33 -3.75 -4.82
CA VAL A 80 10.43 -3.43 -6.25
C VAL A 80 9.32 -2.46 -6.61
N ARG A 81 9.67 -1.28 -7.14
CA ARG A 81 8.72 -0.27 -7.60
C ARG A 81 8.13 -0.67 -8.95
N ILE A 82 6.80 -0.74 -9.03
CA ILE A 82 6.06 -1.18 -10.21
C ILE A 82 4.86 -0.26 -10.41
N VAL A 83 5.02 0.78 -11.22
CA VAL A 83 3.99 1.81 -11.44
C VAL A 83 2.73 1.19 -12.03
N GLY A 84 1.57 1.43 -11.36
CA GLY A 84 0.28 0.83 -11.76
C GLY A 84 0.28 -0.71 -11.78
N GLY A 85 1.27 -1.35 -11.17
CA GLY A 85 1.38 -2.82 -11.10
C GLY A 85 1.78 -3.50 -12.41
N LYS A 86 2.24 -2.78 -13.43
CA LYS A 86 2.46 -3.30 -14.80
C LYS A 86 3.81 -3.97 -14.95
N LEU A 87 3.82 -5.25 -15.34
CA LEU A 87 5.01 -6.09 -15.50
C LEU A 87 5.00 -6.82 -16.86
N THR A 88 6.20 -6.99 -17.45
CA THR A 88 6.42 -7.98 -18.51
C THR A 88 6.65 -9.37 -17.89
N ALA A 89 6.58 -10.43 -18.70
CA ALA A 89 6.93 -11.79 -18.27
C ALA A 89 8.38 -11.85 -17.76
N ASP A 90 9.34 -11.23 -18.45
CA ASP A 90 10.76 -11.20 -18.05
C ASP A 90 10.97 -10.53 -16.69
N GLN A 91 10.27 -9.42 -16.45
CA GLN A 91 10.30 -8.73 -15.15
C GLN A 91 9.73 -9.57 -14.02
N PHE A 92 8.62 -10.28 -14.27
CA PHE A 92 8.08 -11.23 -13.30
C PHE A 92 9.09 -12.35 -12.99
N LEU A 93 9.62 -12.98 -14.04
CA LEU A 93 10.58 -14.09 -13.91
C LEU A 93 11.87 -13.66 -13.20
N ALA A 94 12.37 -12.46 -13.45
CA ALA A 94 13.51 -11.90 -12.72
C ALA A 94 13.23 -11.75 -11.22
N CYS A 95 12.08 -11.17 -10.85
CA CYS A 95 11.67 -11.05 -9.45
C CYS A 95 11.45 -12.42 -8.79
N HIS A 96 10.86 -13.37 -9.53
CA HIS A 96 10.66 -14.75 -9.08
C HIS A 96 12.00 -15.45 -8.80
N GLU A 97 12.96 -15.34 -9.72
CA GLU A 97 14.29 -15.93 -9.55
C GLU A 97 15.05 -15.32 -8.36
N LEU A 98 14.96 -14.00 -8.17
CA LEU A 98 15.51 -13.33 -6.99
C LEU A 98 14.89 -13.82 -5.68
N ALA A 99 13.58 -14.00 -5.65
CA ALA A 99 12.89 -14.55 -4.48
C ALA A 99 13.37 -15.97 -4.14
N ARG A 100 13.60 -16.79 -5.17
CA ARG A 100 14.08 -18.17 -5.06
C ARG A 100 15.53 -18.26 -4.59
N THR A 101 16.41 -17.40 -5.11
CA THR A 101 17.89 -17.52 -4.93
C THR A 101 18.44 -16.66 -3.81
N LEU A 102 17.92 -15.45 -3.63
CA LEU A 102 18.42 -14.46 -2.68
C LEU A 102 17.43 -14.12 -1.56
N GLY A 103 16.15 -14.50 -1.71
CA GLY A 103 15.10 -14.32 -0.72
C GLY A 103 14.76 -15.61 0.03
N ASN A 104 13.55 -15.66 0.60
CA ASN A 104 13.04 -16.80 1.36
C ASN A 104 12.23 -17.82 0.52
N GLY A 105 12.37 -17.81 -0.81
CA GLY A 105 11.61 -18.70 -1.70
C GLY A 105 10.15 -18.30 -1.91
N THR A 106 9.74 -17.11 -1.48
CA THR A 106 8.39 -16.57 -1.69
C THR A 106 8.46 -15.15 -2.24
N LEU A 107 7.44 -14.76 -3.02
CA LEU A 107 7.29 -13.39 -3.51
C LEU A 107 6.00 -12.80 -2.92
N ARG A 108 5.98 -11.51 -2.60
CA ARG A 108 4.79 -10.91 -2.00
C ARG A 108 4.30 -9.70 -2.77
N ILE A 109 3.03 -9.72 -3.16
CA ILE A 109 2.30 -8.58 -3.73
C ILE A 109 1.86 -7.66 -2.60
N THR A 110 2.10 -6.35 -2.74
CA THR A 110 1.71 -5.36 -1.74
C THR A 110 0.39 -4.68 -2.10
N THR A 111 -0.24 -4.03 -1.11
CA THR A 111 -1.39 -3.14 -1.33
C THR A 111 -1.04 -1.88 -2.15
N ARG A 112 0.19 -1.76 -2.64
CA ARG A 112 0.64 -0.68 -3.53
C ARG A 112 1.16 -1.19 -4.87
N GLN A 113 0.67 -2.35 -5.30
CA GLN A 113 1.02 -2.93 -6.61
C GLN A 113 2.53 -3.12 -6.80
N GLU A 114 3.23 -3.52 -5.75
CA GLU A 114 4.68 -3.73 -5.75
C GLU A 114 5.00 -5.16 -5.32
N PHE A 115 6.19 -5.64 -5.66
CA PHE A 115 6.73 -6.85 -5.06
C PHE A 115 7.60 -6.56 -3.84
N GLN A 116 7.59 -7.49 -2.89
CA GLN A 116 8.54 -7.57 -1.79
C GLN A 116 9.28 -8.90 -1.82
N LEU A 117 10.60 -8.80 -1.76
CA LEU A 117 11.50 -9.91 -1.44
C LEU A 117 11.78 -9.85 0.06
N HIS A 118 11.65 -10.98 0.74
CA HIS A 118 11.91 -11.08 2.18
C HIS A 118 13.15 -11.93 2.44
N SER A 119 13.79 -11.72 3.59
CA SER A 119 14.96 -12.47 4.07
C SER A 119 16.21 -12.35 3.17
N VAL A 120 16.35 -11.24 2.44
CA VAL A 120 17.58 -10.94 1.69
C VAL A 120 18.69 -10.61 2.68
N LEU A 121 19.83 -11.26 2.57
CA LEU A 121 21.01 -10.95 3.38
C LEU A 121 21.70 -9.68 2.88
N LYS A 122 22.35 -8.94 3.78
CA LYS A 122 23.09 -7.72 3.41
C LYS A 122 24.16 -7.98 2.34
N SER A 123 24.88 -9.10 2.44
CA SER A 123 25.85 -9.53 1.44
C SER A 123 25.28 -9.71 0.03
N ASN A 124 23.99 -9.97 -0.09
CA ASN A 124 23.29 -10.20 -1.36
C ASN A 124 22.55 -8.94 -1.87
N LEU A 125 22.51 -7.87 -1.07
CA LEU A 125 21.66 -6.70 -1.38
C LEU A 125 22.08 -6.03 -2.69
N ALA A 126 23.38 -5.80 -2.90
CA ALA A 126 23.88 -5.16 -4.11
C ALA A 126 23.55 -5.99 -5.37
N ALA A 127 23.76 -7.32 -5.29
CA ALA A 127 23.40 -8.23 -6.38
C ALA A 127 21.89 -8.22 -6.68
N ALA A 128 21.04 -8.23 -5.63
CA ALA A 128 19.60 -8.18 -5.79
C ALA A 128 19.13 -6.87 -6.46
N ILE A 129 19.66 -5.72 -6.01
CA ILE A 129 19.29 -4.41 -6.60
C ILE A 129 19.79 -4.31 -8.05
N ARG A 130 20.99 -4.79 -8.36
CA ARG A 130 21.53 -4.81 -9.72
C ARG A 130 20.65 -5.63 -10.66
N GLN A 131 20.30 -6.87 -10.30
CA GLN A 131 19.45 -7.73 -11.13
C GLN A 131 18.02 -7.16 -11.31
N ILE A 132 17.47 -6.47 -10.29
CA ILE A 132 16.21 -5.73 -10.45
C ILE A 132 16.36 -4.65 -11.53
N ASN A 133 17.43 -3.88 -11.53
CA ASN A 133 17.65 -2.84 -12.53
C ASN A 133 17.95 -3.41 -13.93
N GLU A 134 18.68 -4.52 -14.04
CA GLU A 134 18.90 -5.23 -15.32
C GLU A 134 17.58 -5.69 -15.95
N SER A 135 16.56 -5.98 -15.13
CA SER A 135 15.21 -6.28 -15.63
C SER A 135 14.37 -5.03 -15.97
N LEU A 136 14.97 -3.84 -16.00
CA LEU A 136 14.31 -2.55 -16.24
C LEU A 136 13.27 -2.20 -15.16
N LEU A 137 13.47 -2.67 -13.93
CA LEU A 137 12.73 -2.27 -12.73
C LEU A 137 13.65 -1.47 -11.79
N SER A 138 13.13 -0.92 -10.72
CA SER A 138 13.91 -0.18 -9.74
C SER A 138 13.38 -0.39 -8.33
N THR A 139 14.25 -0.23 -7.33
CA THR A 139 13.86 -0.14 -5.93
C THR A 139 13.86 1.29 -5.41
N LEU A 140 14.39 2.25 -6.18
CA LEU A 140 14.47 3.67 -5.79
C LEU A 140 13.05 4.22 -5.56
N ALA A 141 12.86 4.90 -4.43
CA ALA A 141 11.58 5.49 -4.03
C ALA A 141 10.42 4.49 -3.82
N ALA A 142 10.66 3.17 -3.88
CA ALA A 142 9.66 2.20 -3.40
C ALA A 142 9.35 2.39 -1.90
N CYS A 143 10.27 3.03 -1.17
CA CYS A 143 10.18 3.38 0.25
C CYS A 143 10.77 4.79 0.50
N GLY A 144 10.86 5.26 1.77
CA GLY A 144 11.45 6.55 2.13
C GLY A 144 10.41 7.68 2.30
N ASP A 145 10.93 8.88 2.55
CA ASP A 145 10.13 10.11 2.67
C ASP A 145 10.14 10.86 1.32
N VAL A 146 9.53 10.23 0.32
CA VAL A 146 9.39 10.65 -1.07
C VAL A 146 8.03 10.24 -1.59
N GLU A 147 7.68 10.60 -2.83
CA GLU A 147 6.60 9.94 -3.58
C GLU A 147 6.90 8.44 -3.70
N ARG A 148 5.93 7.63 -3.29
CA ARG A 148 6.02 6.17 -3.34
C ARG A 148 5.57 5.65 -4.71
N ASN A 149 5.43 4.34 -4.84
CA ASN A 149 4.82 3.79 -6.05
C ASN A 149 3.45 4.42 -6.30
N VAL A 150 3.18 4.85 -7.52
CA VAL A 150 1.89 5.44 -7.93
C VAL A 150 0.92 4.32 -8.27
N LEU A 151 -0.27 4.38 -7.70
CA LEU A 151 -1.33 3.41 -7.93
C LEU A 151 -2.21 3.82 -9.12
N CYS A 152 -2.63 2.82 -9.87
CA CYS A 152 -3.60 2.97 -10.96
C CYS A 152 -4.44 1.70 -11.07
N CYS A 153 -5.66 1.79 -11.63
CA CYS A 153 -6.45 0.60 -11.95
C CYS A 153 -5.61 -0.37 -12.80
N PRO A 154 -5.44 -1.63 -12.36
CA PRO A 154 -4.58 -2.60 -13.04
C PRO A 154 -5.28 -3.32 -14.20
N ALA A 155 -6.61 -3.20 -14.34
CA ALA A 155 -7.37 -3.94 -15.35
C ALA A 155 -6.76 -3.75 -16.76
N PRO A 156 -6.34 -4.82 -17.44
CA PRO A 156 -5.71 -4.73 -18.76
C PRO A 156 -6.75 -4.63 -19.87
N ILE A 157 -7.78 -3.81 -19.67
CA ILE A 157 -8.82 -3.56 -20.68
C ILE A 157 -8.28 -2.52 -21.66
N HIS A 158 -8.31 -2.86 -22.93
CA HIS A 158 -7.88 -2.01 -24.04
C HIS A 158 -8.98 -1.03 -24.43
N ASP A 159 -9.05 0.07 -23.72
CA ASP A 159 -9.88 1.22 -24.05
C ASP A 159 -9.10 2.54 -23.85
N ALA A 160 -9.57 3.58 -24.54
CA ALA A 160 -8.91 4.89 -24.49
C ALA A 160 -8.86 5.51 -23.09
N LEU A 161 -9.81 5.19 -22.21
CA LEU A 161 -9.88 5.73 -20.85
C LEU A 161 -8.79 5.12 -19.95
N ARG A 162 -8.67 3.78 -19.98
CA ARG A 162 -7.65 3.08 -19.16
C ARG A 162 -6.24 3.37 -19.64
N ASP A 163 -6.03 3.46 -20.95
CA ASP A 163 -4.73 3.86 -21.50
C ASP A 163 -4.35 5.27 -21.06
N GLN A 164 -5.29 6.23 -21.09
CA GLN A 164 -5.06 7.60 -20.62
C GLN A 164 -4.76 7.65 -19.12
N LEU A 165 -5.52 6.94 -18.29
CA LEU A 165 -5.32 6.91 -16.85
C LEU A 165 -3.94 6.34 -16.48
N GLN A 166 -3.57 5.23 -17.13
CA GLN A 166 -2.27 4.57 -16.91
C GLN A 166 -1.10 5.44 -17.40
N ASP A 167 -1.28 6.17 -18.52
CA ASP A 167 -0.26 7.11 -19.00
C ASP A 167 -0.05 8.27 -18.03
N ASP A 168 -1.13 8.86 -17.51
CA ASP A 168 -1.04 9.95 -16.55
C ASP A 168 -0.40 9.50 -15.23
N ALA A 169 -0.73 8.30 -14.73
CA ALA A 169 -0.09 7.71 -13.56
C ALA A 169 1.43 7.48 -13.79
N ARG A 170 1.80 7.00 -14.98
CA ARG A 170 3.21 6.80 -15.36
C ARG A 170 3.96 8.13 -15.47
N ARG A 171 3.35 9.15 -16.10
CA ARG A 171 3.93 10.50 -16.24
C ARG A 171 4.15 11.14 -14.87
N TRP A 172 3.18 11.06 -13.97
CA TRP A 172 3.34 11.55 -12.59
C TRP A 172 4.45 10.79 -11.84
N ALA A 173 4.46 9.46 -11.94
CA ALA A 173 5.47 8.63 -11.27
C ALA A 173 6.89 8.96 -11.74
N ALA A 174 7.07 9.25 -13.03
CA ALA A 174 8.36 9.66 -13.60
C ALA A 174 8.74 11.08 -13.16
N HIS A 175 7.78 12.03 -13.17
CA HIS A 175 7.98 13.40 -12.75
C HIS A 175 8.39 13.52 -11.28
N ALA A 176 7.72 12.77 -10.41
CA ALA A 176 7.94 12.77 -8.97
C ALA A 176 9.04 11.78 -8.50
N ALA A 177 9.78 11.17 -9.40
CA ALA A 177 10.90 10.32 -9.03
C ALA A 177 12.09 11.15 -8.51
N PRO A 178 12.80 10.70 -7.45
CA PRO A 178 14.04 11.34 -7.02
C PRO A 178 15.08 11.37 -8.15
N ARG A 179 15.86 12.43 -8.23
CA ARG A 179 16.87 12.64 -9.28
C ARG A 179 18.31 12.42 -8.81
N SER A 180 18.52 12.19 -7.50
CA SER A 180 19.85 11.90 -6.95
C SER A 180 20.53 10.75 -7.70
N LEU A 181 21.81 10.90 -8.01
CA LEU A 181 22.64 9.86 -8.65
C LEU A 181 23.11 8.79 -7.65
N SER A 182 22.97 9.03 -6.35
CA SER A 182 23.49 8.17 -5.28
C SER A 182 23.06 6.71 -5.40
N TYR A 183 21.83 6.46 -5.86
CA TYR A 183 21.33 5.10 -6.06
C TYR A 183 22.15 4.33 -7.10
N TRP A 184 22.44 4.96 -8.24
CA TRP A 184 23.24 4.35 -9.33
C TRP A 184 24.71 4.24 -8.93
N GLU A 185 25.27 5.24 -8.26
CA GLU A 185 26.64 5.22 -7.78
C GLU A 185 26.91 4.08 -6.78
N ILE A 186 25.96 3.82 -5.87
CA ILE A 186 26.12 2.77 -4.84
C ILE A 186 25.88 1.37 -5.42
N TRP A 187 24.89 1.20 -6.29
CA TRP A 187 24.41 -0.12 -6.68
C TRP A 187 24.80 -0.56 -8.09
N LEU A 188 25.06 0.38 -8.99
CA LEU A 188 25.21 0.14 -10.43
C LEU A 188 26.49 0.76 -11.02
N ASP A 189 27.51 0.98 -10.21
CA ASP A 189 28.81 1.53 -10.63
C ASP A 189 28.71 2.86 -11.41
N GLY A 190 27.71 3.69 -11.06
CA GLY A 190 27.45 4.99 -11.68
C GLY A 190 26.60 4.95 -12.96
N GLU A 191 26.27 3.77 -13.48
CA GLU A 191 25.45 3.65 -14.68
C GLU A 191 23.96 3.73 -14.35
N LYS A 192 23.25 4.70 -14.93
CA LYS A 192 21.79 4.79 -14.86
C LYS A 192 21.18 3.96 -15.97
N ILE A 193 20.57 2.83 -15.61
CA ILE A 193 19.73 2.07 -16.53
C ILE A 193 18.38 2.79 -16.62
N GLU A 194 18.01 3.31 -17.78
CA GLU A 194 16.73 3.99 -18.00
C GLU A 194 15.58 2.99 -17.89
N THR A 195 14.96 2.92 -16.71
CA THR A 195 13.80 2.07 -16.43
C THR A 195 12.46 2.75 -16.72
N LEU A 196 12.47 4.07 -16.86
CA LEU A 196 11.32 4.90 -17.24
C LEU A 196 11.83 6.01 -18.17
N PRO A 197 11.11 6.34 -19.25
CA PRO A 197 11.44 7.52 -20.04
C PRO A 197 11.38 8.73 -19.12
N SER A 198 12.54 9.36 -18.90
CA SER A 198 12.56 10.67 -18.26
C SER A 198 11.72 11.62 -19.10
N PRO A 199 10.84 12.44 -18.51
CA PRO A 199 10.33 13.59 -19.25
C PRO A 199 11.55 14.36 -19.76
N GLY A 200 11.54 14.73 -21.04
CA GLY A 200 12.65 15.46 -21.67
C GLY A 200 13.10 16.65 -20.82
N PRO A 201 14.32 17.15 -21.01
CA PRO A 201 14.88 18.17 -20.15
C PRO A 201 13.95 19.38 -20.15
N SER A 202 13.26 19.61 -19.04
CA SER A 202 12.68 20.91 -18.75
C SER A 202 13.86 21.87 -18.72
N GLN A 203 13.88 22.82 -19.63
CA GLN A 203 14.84 23.92 -19.62
C GLN A 203 14.54 24.80 -18.40
N VAL A 204 15.07 24.43 -17.25
CA VAL A 204 15.10 25.27 -16.05
C VAL A 204 16.56 25.68 -15.86
N PRO A 205 16.89 26.99 -15.82
CA PRO A 205 18.26 27.43 -15.54
C PRO A 205 18.64 27.01 -14.13
N ALA A 206 19.75 26.29 -14.00
CA ALA A 206 20.26 25.75 -12.77
C ALA A 206 20.89 26.85 -11.89
N ALA A 207 20.35 27.05 -10.68
CA ALA A 207 21.19 27.44 -9.55
C ALA A 207 21.87 26.15 -9.03
N ALA A 208 23.18 26.16 -8.86
CA ALA A 208 24.01 24.93 -8.80
C ALA A 208 23.73 23.95 -7.65
N GLU A 209 23.00 24.32 -6.58
CA GLU A 209 22.67 23.44 -5.47
C GLU A 209 21.25 22.80 -5.56
N ASP A 210 20.29 23.45 -6.22
CA ASP A 210 18.93 22.92 -6.43
C ASP A 210 18.86 21.98 -7.65
N ALA A 211 19.93 21.86 -8.43
CA ALA A 211 19.96 21.06 -9.65
C ALA A 211 19.89 19.54 -9.39
N VAL A 212 20.33 19.06 -8.20
CA VAL A 212 20.39 17.62 -7.89
C VAL A 212 19.02 17.06 -7.53
N GLU A 213 18.25 17.75 -6.68
CA GLU A 213 16.90 17.34 -6.25
C GLU A 213 15.92 18.53 -6.27
N PRO A 214 15.53 19.01 -7.45
CA PRO A 214 14.75 20.24 -7.57
C PRO A 214 13.36 20.15 -6.93
N LEU A 215 12.78 18.94 -6.88
CA LEU A 215 11.46 18.73 -6.29
C LEU A 215 11.53 18.56 -4.76
N TYR A 216 12.55 17.89 -4.25
CA TYR A 216 12.63 17.47 -2.84
C TYR A 216 13.59 18.30 -2.00
N GLY A 217 14.64 18.87 -2.57
CA GLY A 217 15.74 19.48 -1.84
C GLY A 217 16.50 18.48 -0.94
N LYS A 218 17.48 18.97 -0.17
CA LYS A 218 18.37 18.13 0.68
C LYS A 218 17.64 17.30 1.76
N ALA A 219 16.52 17.80 2.30
CA ALA A 219 15.81 17.19 3.39
C ALA A 219 14.69 16.23 2.93
N TYR A 220 14.44 16.14 1.64
CA TYR A 220 13.31 15.37 1.10
C TYR A 220 11.97 15.77 1.77
N LEU A 221 10.96 14.87 1.75
CA LEU A 221 9.68 15.18 2.39
C LEU A 221 9.73 14.94 3.91
N PRO A 222 8.85 15.59 4.69
CA PRO A 222 8.71 15.29 6.12
C PRO A 222 8.32 13.84 6.40
N ARG A 223 7.55 13.23 5.47
CA ARG A 223 7.09 11.83 5.54
C ARG A 223 6.80 11.29 4.15
N LYS A 224 6.56 9.96 4.04
CA LYS A 224 6.10 9.30 2.81
C LYS A 224 4.91 10.04 2.20
N PHE A 225 4.91 10.15 0.88
CA PHE A 225 3.81 10.66 0.06
C PHE A 225 3.28 9.56 -0.85
N LYS A 226 2.00 9.50 -1.11
CA LYS A 226 1.35 8.42 -1.85
C LYS A 226 0.32 8.99 -2.80
N THR A 227 0.39 8.59 -4.07
CA THR A 227 -0.58 9.00 -5.10
C THR A 227 -1.34 7.80 -5.66
N ALA A 228 -2.60 8.04 -6.02
CA ALA A 228 -3.46 7.09 -6.72
C ALA A 228 -4.30 7.78 -7.80
N PHE A 229 -4.53 7.06 -8.90
CA PHE A 229 -5.46 7.40 -9.96
C PHE A 229 -6.60 6.39 -9.96
N ALA A 230 -7.85 6.85 -10.10
CA ALA A 230 -9.04 6.00 -10.09
C ALA A 230 -10.13 6.52 -11.03
N PHE A 231 -11.02 5.63 -11.43
CA PHE A 231 -12.31 5.98 -12.01
C PHE A 231 -13.40 6.06 -10.93
N PRO A 232 -14.48 6.83 -11.13
CA PRO A 232 -15.62 6.84 -10.22
C PRO A 232 -16.25 5.46 -10.03
N GLU A 233 -16.38 4.71 -11.11
CA GLU A 233 -16.99 3.37 -11.15
C GLU A 233 -16.03 2.23 -10.74
N ASP A 234 -14.73 2.54 -10.56
CA ASP A 234 -13.74 1.54 -10.14
C ASP A 234 -12.66 2.15 -9.25
N ASN A 235 -12.91 2.16 -7.94
CA ASN A 235 -11.95 2.59 -6.93
C ASN A 235 -11.07 1.45 -6.39
N CYS A 236 -10.60 0.55 -7.23
CA CYS A 236 -9.72 -0.56 -6.80
C CYS A 236 -8.40 -0.08 -6.16
N THR A 237 -8.01 1.19 -6.37
CA THR A 237 -6.83 1.81 -5.77
C THR A 237 -7.03 2.36 -4.36
N ASP A 238 -8.29 2.40 -3.86
CA ASP A 238 -8.62 3.03 -2.56
C ASP A 238 -8.15 4.49 -2.51
N ILE A 239 -8.59 5.30 -3.48
CA ILE A 239 -8.09 6.66 -3.73
C ILE A 239 -8.10 7.54 -2.48
N HIS A 240 -9.15 7.43 -1.65
CA HIS A 240 -9.30 8.20 -0.42
C HIS A 240 -8.24 7.88 0.66
N ALA A 241 -7.50 6.76 0.54
CA ALA A 241 -6.45 6.38 1.47
C ALA A 241 -5.06 6.94 1.12
N ASN A 242 -4.96 7.79 0.07
CA ASN A 242 -3.71 8.32 -0.46
C ASN A 242 -3.55 9.82 -0.16
N ASP A 243 -2.31 10.30 -0.03
CA ASP A 243 -2.01 11.71 0.23
C ASP A 243 -2.49 12.60 -0.91
N LEU A 244 -2.43 12.08 -2.15
CA LEU A 244 -2.91 12.72 -3.38
C LEU A 244 -3.72 11.71 -4.17
N GLY A 245 -4.92 12.08 -4.60
CA GLY A 245 -5.81 11.27 -5.43
C GLY A 245 -6.22 12.03 -6.68
N PHE A 246 -6.24 11.36 -7.82
CA PHE A 246 -6.75 11.86 -9.09
C PHE A 246 -7.97 11.02 -9.51
N LEU A 247 -9.18 11.52 -9.23
CA LEU A 247 -10.43 10.88 -9.61
C LEU A 247 -10.85 11.38 -10.99
N ALA A 248 -10.89 10.49 -11.97
CA ALA A 248 -11.12 10.85 -13.36
C ALA A 248 -12.50 11.49 -13.60
N ILE A 249 -12.52 12.51 -14.46
CA ILE A 249 -13.73 13.11 -15.01
C ILE A 249 -13.79 12.74 -16.48
N VAL A 250 -14.81 11.98 -16.83
CA VAL A 250 -14.97 11.42 -18.17
C VAL A 250 -16.09 12.14 -18.91
N GLU A 251 -15.81 12.64 -20.12
CA GLU A 251 -16.77 13.20 -21.05
C GLU A 251 -16.48 12.67 -22.45
N ASP A 252 -17.51 12.29 -23.18
CA ASP A 252 -17.43 11.79 -24.57
C ASP A 252 -16.35 10.70 -24.78
N GLY A 253 -16.24 9.76 -23.82
CA GLY A 253 -15.29 8.65 -23.87
C GLY A 253 -13.81 9.04 -23.70
N ARG A 254 -13.53 10.21 -23.08
CA ARG A 254 -12.19 10.71 -22.79
C ARG A 254 -12.07 11.23 -21.37
N ILE A 255 -10.90 11.12 -20.77
CA ILE A 255 -10.58 11.82 -19.53
C ILE A 255 -10.29 13.28 -19.87
N VAL A 256 -11.23 14.17 -19.51
CA VAL A 256 -11.08 15.63 -19.71
C VAL A 256 -10.32 16.29 -18.58
N GLY A 257 -10.36 15.70 -17.37
CA GLY A 257 -9.69 16.25 -16.19
C GLY A 257 -9.81 15.30 -14.99
N TYR A 258 -9.43 15.81 -13.84
CA TYR A 258 -9.47 15.09 -12.57
C TYR A 258 -10.02 15.95 -11.44
N ASN A 259 -10.86 15.40 -10.59
CA ASN A 259 -10.98 15.90 -9.23
C ASN A 259 -9.73 15.49 -8.46
N VAL A 260 -9.06 16.47 -7.87
CA VAL A 260 -7.86 16.29 -7.05
C VAL A 260 -8.27 16.15 -5.60
N LEU A 261 -7.96 15.00 -4.99
CA LEU A 261 -8.23 14.70 -3.59
C LEU A 261 -6.92 14.78 -2.80
N VAL A 262 -6.96 15.31 -1.58
CA VAL A 262 -5.76 15.52 -0.76
C VAL A 262 -5.93 15.04 0.68
N GLY A 263 -4.85 14.55 1.28
CA GLY A 263 -4.74 14.33 2.71
C GLY A 263 -5.04 12.91 3.20
N GLY A 264 -5.34 11.96 2.33
CA GLY A 264 -5.62 10.59 2.75
C GLY A 264 -4.44 9.92 3.47
N GLY A 265 -4.76 9.24 4.57
CA GLY A 265 -3.74 8.51 5.33
C GLY A 265 -4.31 7.83 6.56
N LEU A 266 -4.37 6.50 6.54
CA LEU A 266 -5.09 5.71 7.54
C LEU A 266 -4.28 5.40 8.80
N GLY A 267 -2.94 5.38 8.75
CA GLY A 267 -2.11 4.96 9.87
C GLY A 267 -2.22 5.88 11.09
N THR A 268 -2.23 5.25 12.27
CA THR A 268 -2.20 5.91 13.59
C THR A 268 -0.99 5.45 14.40
N THR A 269 -0.78 6.04 15.57
CA THR A 269 0.22 5.64 16.54
C THR A 269 -0.45 5.58 17.92
N PRO A 270 -0.63 4.40 18.54
CA PRO A 270 -1.42 4.25 19.77
C PRO A 270 -0.94 5.11 20.93
N SER A 271 0.38 5.26 21.07
CA SER A 271 1.01 6.10 22.11
C SER A 271 0.89 7.61 21.85
N ALA A 272 0.17 8.02 20.80
CA ALA A 272 -0.02 9.41 20.44
C ALA A 272 -1.50 9.66 20.06
N GLN A 273 -2.30 10.01 21.06
CA GLN A 273 -3.74 10.32 20.90
C GLN A 273 -4.05 11.39 19.84
N LYS A 274 -3.05 12.19 19.48
CA LYS A 274 -3.15 13.21 18.41
C LYS A 274 -3.06 12.62 16.99
N THR A 275 -2.92 11.29 16.84
CA THR A 275 -2.87 10.65 15.52
C THR A 275 -4.19 9.93 15.22
N PHE A 276 -4.70 10.07 14.01
CA PHE A 276 -6.00 9.56 13.60
C PHE A 276 -5.98 9.13 12.12
N PRO A 277 -6.85 8.22 11.68
CA PRO A 277 -7.06 7.95 10.26
C PRO A 277 -7.78 9.13 9.62
N PHE A 278 -7.48 9.41 8.34
CA PHE A 278 -8.10 10.49 7.59
C PHE A 278 -8.25 10.08 6.13
N LEU A 279 -9.42 10.34 5.54
CA LEU A 279 -9.68 10.14 4.13
C LEU A 279 -9.39 11.41 3.35
N ALA A 280 -8.90 11.26 2.13
CA ALA A 280 -8.66 12.39 1.24
C ALA A 280 -9.96 13.12 0.91
N VAL A 281 -9.89 14.44 0.90
CA VAL A 281 -11.00 15.33 0.59
C VAL A 281 -10.80 16.02 -0.76
N PRO A 282 -11.86 16.36 -1.52
CA PRO A 282 -11.75 17.09 -2.77
C PRO A 282 -11.15 18.49 -2.57
N LEU A 283 -10.07 18.79 -3.28
CA LEU A 283 -9.41 20.10 -3.28
C LEU A 283 -9.91 20.98 -4.43
N CYS A 284 -9.93 20.44 -5.63
CA CYS A 284 -10.20 21.19 -6.86
C CYS A 284 -10.50 20.26 -8.03
N CYS A 285 -10.87 20.83 -9.17
CA CYS A 285 -10.84 20.18 -10.48
C CYS A 285 -9.72 20.78 -11.33
N VAL A 286 -9.02 19.95 -12.10
CA VAL A 286 -8.00 20.38 -13.07
C VAL A 286 -8.18 19.68 -14.41
N ASP A 287 -7.79 20.35 -15.48
CA ASP A 287 -7.66 19.70 -16.80
C ASP A 287 -6.58 18.62 -16.77
N ARG A 288 -6.73 17.59 -17.60
CA ARG A 288 -5.78 16.47 -17.68
C ARG A 288 -4.32 16.91 -17.87
N GLN A 289 -4.08 17.97 -18.67
CA GLN A 289 -2.74 18.48 -18.95
C GLN A 289 -2.06 19.10 -17.71
N LYS A 290 -2.84 19.55 -16.73
CA LYS A 290 -2.35 20.21 -15.49
C LYS A 290 -2.08 19.23 -14.34
N THR A 291 -2.18 17.93 -14.57
CA THR A 291 -2.00 16.90 -13.54
C THR A 291 -0.62 16.99 -12.86
N LEU A 292 0.45 17.24 -13.63
CA LEU A 292 1.80 17.36 -13.08
C LEU A 292 1.97 18.65 -12.28
N GLU A 293 1.46 19.76 -12.78
CA GLU A 293 1.54 21.08 -12.15
C GLU A 293 0.89 21.08 -10.76
N ILE A 294 -0.37 20.62 -10.67
CA ILE A 294 -1.09 20.55 -9.39
C ILE A 294 -0.45 19.55 -8.41
N GLY A 295 -0.04 18.40 -8.89
CA GLY A 295 0.63 17.39 -8.06
C GLY A 295 1.93 17.91 -7.46
N GLU A 296 2.73 18.61 -8.26
CA GLU A 296 3.97 19.26 -7.81
C GLU A 296 3.71 20.36 -6.78
N ALA A 297 2.69 21.22 -7.00
CA ALA A 297 2.33 22.26 -6.05
C ALA A 297 1.91 21.69 -4.69
N VAL A 298 1.05 20.66 -4.66
CA VAL A 298 0.64 19.96 -3.43
C VAL A 298 1.86 19.35 -2.73
N LEU A 299 2.76 18.71 -3.47
CA LEU A 299 3.97 18.08 -2.93
C LEU A 299 4.92 19.14 -2.35
N LYS A 300 5.11 20.28 -3.03
CA LYS A 300 5.95 21.40 -2.54
C LYS A 300 5.38 22.03 -1.27
N VAL A 301 4.06 22.26 -1.20
CA VAL A 301 3.42 22.72 0.05
C VAL A 301 3.66 21.72 1.18
N PHE A 302 3.54 20.43 0.92
CA PHE A 302 3.85 19.41 1.93
C PHE A 302 5.33 19.40 2.32
N ARG A 303 6.26 19.55 1.37
CA ARG A 303 7.71 19.62 1.61
C ARG A 303 8.06 20.78 2.54
N ASP A 304 7.50 21.95 2.28
CA ASP A 304 7.91 23.21 2.90
C ASP A 304 7.19 23.47 4.24
N PHE A 305 5.95 23.00 4.40
CA PHE A 305 5.13 23.25 5.59
C PHE A 305 4.82 22.00 6.44
N GLY A 306 5.23 20.82 6.00
CA GLY A 306 5.03 19.58 6.76
C GLY A 306 5.82 19.55 8.06
N ASN A 307 5.26 18.94 9.10
CA ASN A 307 5.89 18.87 10.41
C ASN A 307 7.17 18.02 10.37
N ARG A 308 8.32 18.65 10.63
CA ARG A 308 9.64 18.02 10.64
C ARG A 308 10.17 17.73 12.05
N SER A 309 9.49 18.21 13.10
CA SER A 309 9.88 17.99 14.49
C SER A 309 9.18 16.78 15.13
N ASP A 310 7.88 16.59 14.85
CA ASP A 310 7.13 15.42 15.32
C ASP A 310 6.81 14.46 14.17
N ARG A 311 7.60 13.39 14.05
CA ARG A 311 7.45 12.41 12.98
C ARG A 311 6.12 11.63 13.03
N LYS A 312 5.44 11.58 14.19
CA LYS A 312 4.12 10.95 14.32
C LYS A 312 3.03 11.78 13.66
N ARG A 313 3.22 13.10 13.58
CA ARG A 313 2.32 14.06 12.94
C ARG A 313 2.88 14.69 11.64
N ALA A 314 3.77 13.99 10.94
CA ALA A 314 4.47 14.51 9.78
C ALA A 314 3.77 14.24 8.42
N ARG A 315 2.60 13.54 8.37
CA ARG A 315 1.86 13.27 7.13
C ARG A 315 1.07 14.50 6.67
N LEU A 316 0.81 14.60 5.35
CA LEU A 316 0.03 15.67 4.72
C LEU A 316 -1.33 15.91 5.40
N LYS A 317 -2.03 14.86 5.79
CA LYS A 317 -3.34 14.94 6.47
C LYS A 317 -3.36 15.87 7.68
N TYR A 318 -2.24 15.99 8.38
CA TYR A 318 -2.17 16.85 9.55
C TYR A 318 -2.07 18.34 9.19
N ILE A 319 -1.42 18.68 8.08
CA ILE A 319 -1.46 20.07 7.55
C ILE A 319 -2.90 20.45 7.22
N ILE A 320 -3.59 19.59 6.47
CA ILE A 320 -4.97 19.85 6.03
C ILE A 320 -5.92 19.94 7.22
N HIS A 321 -5.77 19.05 8.22
CA HIS A 321 -6.57 19.09 9.44
C HIS A 321 -6.31 20.35 10.26
N ASP A 322 -5.05 20.73 10.45
CA ASP A 322 -4.64 21.81 11.35
C ASP A 322 -4.89 23.19 10.73
N TRP A 323 -4.74 23.33 9.40
CA TRP A 323 -5.00 24.58 8.67
C TRP A 323 -6.45 24.73 8.22
N GLY A 324 -7.14 23.63 7.99
CA GLY A 324 -8.38 23.56 7.22
C GLY A 324 -8.13 23.60 5.71
N LEU A 325 -9.06 23.02 4.96
CA LEU A 325 -8.95 22.91 3.50
C LEU A 325 -8.83 24.26 2.77
N PRO A 326 -9.58 25.34 3.16
CA PRO A 326 -9.46 26.63 2.48
C PRO A 326 -8.07 27.26 2.56
N VAL A 327 -7.40 27.17 3.73
CA VAL A 327 -6.04 27.72 3.90
C VAL A 327 -5.03 26.88 3.11
N PHE A 328 -5.18 25.54 3.12
CA PHE A 328 -4.35 24.66 2.33
C PHE A 328 -4.50 24.96 0.82
N ARG A 329 -5.73 25.12 0.35
CA ARG A 329 -6.03 25.47 -1.05
C ARG A 329 -5.37 26.81 -1.45
N ALA A 330 -5.54 27.86 -0.65
CA ALA A 330 -4.92 29.15 -0.92
C ALA A 330 -3.39 29.05 -1.01
N LYS A 331 -2.77 28.20 -0.17
CA LYS A 331 -1.33 27.98 -0.25
C LYS A 331 -0.92 27.21 -1.53
N VAL A 332 -1.70 26.26 -1.99
CA VAL A 332 -1.48 25.57 -3.28
C VAL A 332 -1.63 26.57 -4.44
N GLU A 333 -2.64 27.44 -4.42
CA GLU A 333 -2.85 28.49 -5.43
C GLU A 333 -1.67 29.49 -5.48
N GLU A 334 -1.07 29.82 -4.32
CA GLU A 334 0.15 30.64 -4.25
C GLU A 334 1.33 29.98 -4.99
N TYR A 335 1.52 28.65 -4.84
CA TYR A 335 2.57 27.90 -5.55
C TYR A 335 2.30 27.76 -7.05
N LEU A 336 1.03 27.76 -7.45
CA LEU A 336 0.62 27.70 -8.86
C LEU A 336 0.66 29.07 -9.55
N GLY A 337 0.47 30.16 -8.79
CA GLY A 337 0.34 31.51 -9.33
C GLY A 337 -1.03 31.83 -9.95
N HIS A 338 -2.02 30.95 -9.79
CA HIS A 338 -3.38 31.14 -10.27
C HIS A 338 -4.41 30.41 -9.39
N PRO A 339 -5.69 30.86 -9.39
CA PRO A 339 -6.75 30.21 -8.63
C PRO A 339 -7.11 28.82 -9.20
N LEU A 340 -7.63 27.95 -8.34
CA LEU A 340 -8.11 26.61 -8.68
C LEU A 340 -9.64 26.63 -8.93
N ALA A 341 -10.09 25.84 -9.89
CA ALA A 341 -11.51 25.57 -10.09
C ALA A 341 -12.08 24.71 -8.94
N GLU A 342 -13.38 24.83 -8.68
CA GLU A 342 -14.05 23.96 -7.71
C GLU A 342 -14.09 22.50 -8.19
N ALA A 343 -14.05 21.56 -7.25
CA ALA A 343 -14.22 20.14 -7.57
C ALA A 343 -15.59 19.90 -8.19
N ARG A 344 -15.66 19.07 -9.23
CA ARG A 344 -16.94 18.69 -9.85
C ARG A 344 -17.69 17.67 -8.98
N PRO A 345 -19.02 17.57 -9.08
CA PRO A 345 -19.84 16.62 -8.29
C PRO A 345 -19.69 15.18 -8.81
N VAL A 346 -18.45 14.67 -8.81
CA VAL A 346 -18.08 13.31 -9.20
C VAL A 346 -17.54 12.61 -7.96
N ALA A 347 -18.15 11.49 -7.59
CA ALA A 347 -17.77 10.67 -6.45
C ALA A 347 -17.51 9.23 -6.87
N VAL A 348 -16.83 8.47 -6.04
CA VAL A 348 -16.68 7.03 -6.19
C VAL A 348 -18.03 6.34 -6.03
N THR A 349 -18.37 5.44 -6.94
CA THR A 349 -19.65 4.72 -6.96
C THR A 349 -19.50 3.22 -6.80
N ASP A 350 -18.38 2.62 -7.25
CA ASP A 350 -18.14 1.19 -7.14
C ASP A 350 -16.63 0.86 -7.09
N VAL A 351 -16.32 -0.43 -6.95
CA VAL A 351 -14.97 -1.01 -6.98
C VAL A 351 -15.03 -2.43 -7.51
N ASP A 352 -14.07 -2.83 -8.35
CA ASP A 352 -13.92 -4.20 -8.84
C ASP A 352 -12.63 -4.84 -8.30
N ASP A 353 -12.64 -6.16 -8.09
CA ASP A 353 -11.45 -6.93 -7.74
C ASP A 353 -10.72 -7.48 -8.98
N HIS A 354 -11.37 -7.48 -10.14
CA HIS A 354 -10.90 -7.99 -11.44
C HIS A 354 -10.52 -9.47 -11.43
N MET A 355 -11.12 -10.28 -10.55
CA MET A 355 -10.80 -11.69 -10.43
C MET A 355 -11.61 -12.56 -11.38
N GLY A 356 -11.02 -13.68 -11.85
CA GLY A 356 -11.61 -14.57 -12.85
C GLY A 356 -11.29 -14.18 -14.28
N TRP A 357 -12.03 -14.78 -15.24
CA TRP A 357 -11.85 -14.55 -16.66
C TRP A 357 -12.64 -13.33 -17.16
N HIS A 358 -11.95 -12.45 -17.91
CA HIS A 358 -12.54 -11.24 -18.49
C HIS A 358 -12.04 -11.02 -19.92
N GLU A 359 -12.83 -10.31 -20.73
CA GLU A 359 -12.43 -9.80 -22.04
C GLU A 359 -11.61 -8.52 -21.92
N GLN A 360 -10.57 -8.37 -22.76
CA GLN A 360 -9.74 -7.15 -22.79
C GLN A 360 -10.27 -6.08 -23.76
N GLY A 361 -11.19 -6.42 -24.67
CA GLY A 361 -11.72 -5.52 -25.69
C GLY A 361 -10.95 -5.52 -27.02
N ASP A 362 -9.83 -6.24 -27.10
CA ASP A 362 -8.99 -6.41 -28.31
C ASP A 362 -9.05 -7.85 -28.86
N GLY A 363 -10.01 -8.65 -28.43
CA GLY A 363 -10.16 -10.07 -28.78
C GLY A 363 -9.34 -11.01 -27.92
N LYS A 364 -8.58 -10.52 -26.95
CA LYS A 364 -7.87 -11.30 -25.94
C LYS A 364 -8.61 -11.32 -24.62
N LEU A 365 -8.15 -12.19 -23.72
CA LEU A 365 -8.67 -12.33 -22.37
C LEU A 365 -7.61 -11.94 -21.34
N PHE A 366 -8.07 -11.66 -20.14
CA PHE A 366 -7.21 -11.72 -18.94
C PHE A 366 -7.81 -12.62 -17.86
N LEU A 367 -6.96 -13.13 -17.00
CA LEU A 367 -7.34 -13.95 -15.85
C LEU A 367 -6.85 -13.32 -14.57
N GLY A 368 -7.76 -12.93 -13.69
CA GLY A 368 -7.45 -12.52 -12.32
C GLY A 368 -7.35 -13.73 -11.40
N ILE A 369 -6.20 -13.86 -10.72
CA ILE A 369 -5.94 -14.93 -9.74
C ILE A 369 -5.87 -14.29 -8.35
N PRO A 370 -6.80 -14.63 -7.45
CA PRO A 370 -6.71 -14.23 -6.04
C PRO A 370 -5.45 -14.81 -5.38
N VAL A 371 -4.69 -13.96 -4.71
CA VAL A 371 -3.50 -14.36 -3.95
C VAL A 371 -3.71 -14.05 -2.49
N GLU A 372 -3.90 -15.09 -1.67
CA GLU A 372 -4.18 -14.91 -0.25
C GLU A 372 -3.12 -14.06 0.44
N ASN A 373 -3.53 -12.93 0.98
CA ASN A 373 -2.68 -11.92 1.63
C ASN A 373 -1.47 -11.47 0.79
N GLY A 374 -1.52 -11.66 -0.52
CA GLY A 374 -0.47 -11.31 -1.46
C GLY A 374 0.73 -12.25 -1.47
N ARG A 375 0.71 -13.38 -0.76
CA ARG A 375 1.85 -14.29 -0.66
C ARG A 375 1.84 -15.33 -1.78
N ILE A 376 2.71 -15.16 -2.76
CA ILE A 376 3.00 -16.16 -3.79
C ILE A 376 3.98 -17.17 -3.17
N LYS A 377 3.48 -18.39 -2.88
CA LYS A 377 4.22 -19.48 -2.24
C LYS A 377 3.75 -20.84 -2.76
N ASP A 378 4.52 -21.87 -2.44
CA ASP A 378 4.09 -23.25 -2.54
C ASP A 378 3.84 -23.82 -1.15
N GLU A 379 2.71 -24.49 -0.95
CA GLU A 379 2.32 -25.13 0.31
C GLU A 379 1.44 -26.36 0.05
N GLY A 380 1.97 -27.54 0.30
CA GLY A 380 1.26 -28.78 0.02
C GLY A 380 0.91 -28.95 -1.46
N THR A 381 -0.39 -29.10 -1.75
CA THR A 381 -0.90 -29.20 -3.14
C THR A 381 -1.04 -27.84 -3.82
N PHE A 382 -1.12 -26.76 -3.07
CA PHE A 382 -1.16 -25.40 -3.59
C PHE A 382 0.24 -24.93 -3.96
N ARG A 383 0.52 -24.81 -5.25
CA ARG A 383 1.86 -24.54 -5.80
C ARG A 383 1.89 -23.28 -6.67
N LEU A 384 1.42 -22.16 -6.12
CA LEU A 384 1.30 -20.90 -6.88
C LEU A 384 2.66 -20.34 -7.33
N PHE A 385 3.70 -20.46 -6.49
CA PHE A 385 5.05 -19.98 -6.83
C PHE A 385 5.62 -20.73 -8.03
N SER A 386 5.64 -22.07 -7.97
CA SER A 386 6.10 -22.91 -9.07
C SER A 386 5.19 -22.81 -10.30
N GLY A 387 3.87 -22.72 -10.09
CA GLY A 387 2.88 -22.62 -11.16
C GLY A 387 3.06 -21.35 -11.99
N LEU A 388 3.18 -20.18 -11.34
CA LEU A 388 3.41 -18.92 -12.04
C LEU A 388 4.75 -18.92 -12.79
N ARG A 389 5.81 -19.56 -12.25
CA ARG A 389 7.05 -19.73 -12.99
C ARG A 389 6.82 -20.50 -14.30
N ALA A 390 6.19 -21.67 -14.23
CA ALA A 390 5.89 -22.48 -15.40
C ALA A 390 4.99 -21.75 -16.41
N PHE A 391 4.01 -21.00 -15.90
CA PHE A 391 3.11 -20.20 -16.74
C PHE A 391 3.88 -19.13 -17.53
N PHE A 392 4.68 -18.29 -16.88
CA PHE A 392 5.40 -17.22 -17.55
C PHE A 392 6.53 -17.72 -18.44
N ASP A 393 7.17 -18.85 -18.11
CA ASP A 393 8.14 -19.51 -19.00
C ASP A 393 7.49 -19.98 -20.31
N ARG A 394 6.23 -20.42 -20.25
CA ARG A 394 5.49 -20.93 -21.42
C ARG A 394 4.83 -19.84 -22.27
N TYR A 395 4.01 -18.98 -21.65
CA TYR A 395 3.13 -18.06 -22.37
C TYR A 395 3.76 -16.68 -22.62
N ARG A 396 4.74 -16.27 -21.85
CA ARG A 396 5.50 -15.00 -22.00
C ARG A 396 4.62 -13.75 -22.07
N VAL A 397 3.45 -13.77 -21.45
CA VAL A 397 2.48 -12.68 -21.42
C VAL A 397 2.74 -11.70 -20.29
N PRO A 398 2.22 -10.46 -20.35
CA PRO A 398 2.36 -9.50 -19.26
C PRO A 398 1.49 -9.85 -18.04
N ALA A 399 1.87 -9.29 -16.89
CA ALA A 399 1.11 -9.36 -15.65
C ALA A 399 0.72 -7.96 -15.13
N ARG A 400 -0.30 -7.92 -14.27
CA ARG A 400 -0.68 -6.75 -13.49
C ARG A 400 -0.82 -7.13 -12.02
N LEU A 401 -0.31 -6.31 -11.12
CA LEU A 401 -0.51 -6.45 -9.68
C LEU A 401 -1.66 -5.57 -9.22
N THR A 402 -2.55 -6.09 -8.38
CA THR A 402 -3.70 -5.34 -7.87
C THR A 402 -3.43 -4.70 -6.51
N CYS A 403 -4.20 -3.67 -6.15
CA CYS A 403 -4.17 -3.06 -4.83
C CYS A 403 -4.83 -3.93 -3.75
N GLN A 404 -5.55 -4.99 -4.16
CA GLN A 404 -6.08 -6.06 -3.31
C GLN A 404 -5.11 -7.24 -3.19
N GLN A 405 -3.81 -7.02 -3.49
CA GLN A 405 -2.73 -7.99 -3.33
C GLN A 405 -2.84 -9.25 -4.24
N SER A 406 -3.49 -9.14 -5.37
CA SER A 406 -3.69 -10.24 -6.33
C SER A 406 -2.97 -9.97 -7.66
N ILE A 407 -3.00 -10.92 -8.58
CA ILE A 407 -2.32 -10.84 -9.88
C ILE A 407 -3.29 -11.07 -11.03
N LEU A 408 -3.15 -10.29 -12.10
CA LEU A 408 -3.86 -10.47 -13.37
C LEU A 408 -2.85 -10.93 -14.42
N LEU A 409 -3.18 -12.00 -15.15
CA LEU A 409 -2.46 -12.50 -16.32
C LEU A 409 -3.15 -11.92 -17.55
N ALA A 410 -2.44 -11.11 -18.32
CA ALA A 410 -3.03 -10.37 -19.43
C ALA A 410 -2.66 -10.95 -20.80
N ASP A 411 -3.27 -10.43 -21.87
CA ASP A 411 -3.00 -10.75 -23.27
C ASP A 411 -3.15 -12.24 -23.63
N LEU A 412 -4.09 -12.95 -22.97
CA LEU A 412 -4.32 -14.37 -23.15
C LEU A 412 -5.14 -14.64 -24.42
N ASP A 413 -4.65 -15.54 -25.27
CA ASP A 413 -5.43 -16.04 -26.41
C ASP A 413 -6.65 -16.84 -25.89
N PRO A 414 -7.87 -16.56 -26.34
CA PRO A 414 -9.05 -17.32 -25.94
C PRO A 414 -8.92 -18.85 -26.15
N ALA A 415 -8.15 -19.28 -27.13
CA ALA A 415 -7.87 -20.69 -27.39
C ALA A 415 -7.07 -21.36 -26.27
N TRP A 416 -6.32 -20.62 -25.47
CA TRP A 416 -5.54 -21.17 -24.36
C TRP A 416 -6.38 -21.42 -23.10
N ARG A 417 -7.61 -20.92 -23.02
CA ARG A 417 -8.44 -20.98 -21.80
C ARG A 417 -8.61 -22.42 -21.25
N PRO A 418 -8.87 -23.45 -22.07
CA PRO A 418 -8.99 -24.83 -21.54
C PRO A 418 -7.67 -25.32 -20.92
N GLU A 419 -6.54 -25.02 -21.56
CA GLU A 419 -5.22 -25.40 -21.10
C GLU A 419 -4.81 -24.65 -19.83
N ILE A 420 -5.10 -23.36 -19.74
CA ILE A 420 -4.86 -22.55 -18.54
C ILE A 420 -5.72 -23.04 -17.38
N ASN A 421 -6.97 -23.45 -17.61
CA ASN A 421 -7.79 -24.05 -16.56
C ASN A 421 -7.20 -25.38 -16.07
N ALA A 422 -6.68 -26.23 -16.96
CA ALA A 422 -5.98 -27.46 -16.57
C ALA A 422 -4.69 -27.17 -15.79
N TRP A 423 -3.96 -26.11 -16.15
CA TRP A 423 -2.80 -25.62 -15.41
C TRP A 423 -3.18 -25.17 -13.98
N LEU A 424 -4.29 -24.43 -13.79
CA LEU A 424 -4.78 -24.06 -12.46
C LEU A 424 -5.03 -25.30 -11.59
N GLU A 425 -5.68 -26.33 -12.16
CA GLU A 425 -5.95 -27.59 -11.46
C GLU A 425 -4.64 -28.34 -11.12
N GLU A 426 -3.70 -28.44 -12.06
CA GLU A 426 -2.41 -29.11 -11.87
C GLU A 426 -1.61 -28.50 -10.71
N TYR A 427 -1.64 -27.19 -10.57
CA TYR A 427 -0.93 -26.47 -9.51
C TYR A 427 -1.76 -26.22 -8.24
N GLY A 428 -2.98 -26.78 -8.17
CA GLY A 428 -3.88 -26.62 -7.02
C GLY A 428 -4.36 -25.21 -6.80
N ILE A 429 -4.38 -24.35 -7.85
CA ILE A 429 -4.82 -22.96 -7.80
C ILE A 429 -6.33 -22.94 -8.01
N ALA A 430 -7.07 -22.48 -6.99
CA ALA A 430 -8.52 -22.41 -7.08
C ALA A 430 -8.97 -21.33 -8.08
N THR A 431 -9.97 -21.66 -8.90
CA THR A 431 -10.67 -20.65 -9.71
C THR A 431 -11.51 -19.72 -8.82
N VAL A 432 -11.86 -18.55 -9.32
CA VAL A 432 -12.59 -17.54 -8.56
C VAL A 432 -13.94 -18.04 -8.03
N GLU A 433 -14.60 -18.93 -8.77
CA GLU A 433 -15.89 -19.52 -8.40
C GLU A 433 -15.80 -20.46 -7.18
N ARG A 434 -14.59 -20.92 -6.87
CA ARG A 434 -14.31 -21.80 -5.73
C ARG A 434 -13.80 -21.05 -4.50
N ILE A 435 -13.64 -19.73 -4.59
CA ILE A 435 -13.19 -18.87 -3.50
C ILE A 435 -14.37 -18.03 -3.01
N SER A 436 -14.62 -18.05 -1.72
CA SER A 436 -15.72 -17.29 -1.12
C SER A 436 -15.59 -15.78 -1.36
N THR A 437 -16.71 -15.09 -1.41
CA THR A 437 -16.73 -13.64 -1.59
C THR A 437 -15.92 -12.93 -0.50
N VAL A 438 -16.08 -13.32 0.77
CA VAL A 438 -15.35 -12.69 1.89
C VAL A 438 -13.84 -12.89 1.77
N ARG A 439 -13.38 -14.06 1.31
CA ARG A 439 -11.94 -14.34 1.12
C ARG A 439 -11.36 -13.52 -0.03
N ARG A 440 -12.09 -13.34 -1.13
CA ARG A 440 -11.68 -12.50 -2.27
C ARG A 440 -11.44 -11.04 -1.88
N TRP A 441 -12.25 -10.52 -0.95
CA TRP A 441 -12.19 -9.12 -0.49
C TRP A 441 -11.36 -8.94 0.79
N ALA A 442 -10.69 -10.00 1.27
CA ALA A 442 -9.84 -9.94 2.44
C ALA A 442 -8.40 -9.53 2.10
N MET A 443 -7.75 -8.82 3.02
CA MET A 443 -6.35 -8.40 2.89
C MET A 443 -5.65 -8.38 4.24
N ALA A 444 -4.37 -8.78 4.27
CA ALA A 444 -3.52 -8.59 5.44
C ALA A 444 -2.18 -7.93 5.12
N CYS A 445 -1.57 -7.31 6.11
CA CYS A 445 -0.17 -6.90 6.03
C CYS A 445 0.77 -8.07 6.44
N PRO A 446 2.09 -8.02 6.13
CA PRO A 446 3.01 -9.12 6.49
C PRO A 446 3.05 -9.40 7.99
N ALA A 447 3.03 -8.35 8.82
CA ALA A 447 3.10 -8.42 10.28
C ALA A 447 4.29 -9.26 10.81
N LEU A 448 4.09 -10.07 11.86
CA LEU A 448 5.09 -11.02 12.32
C LEU A 448 5.25 -12.14 11.28
N PRO A 449 6.46 -12.73 11.11
CA PRO A 449 7.70 -12.46 11.85
C PRO A 449 8.57 -11.36 11.22
N THR A 450 8.25 -10.84 10.05
CA THR A 450 9.16 -10.01 9.24
C THR A 450 9.12 -8.53 9.59
N CYS A 451 7.95 -7.99 9.99
CA CYS A 451 7.81 -6.55 10.23
C CYS A 451 8.30 -6.14 11.62
N GLY A 452 9.32 -5.26 11.67
CA GLY A 452 9.86 -4.73 12.93
C GLY A 452 8.86 -3.89 13.77
N LEU A 453 7.77 -3.42 13.16
CA LEU A 453 6.75 -2.58 13.81
C LEU A 453 5.52 -3.38 14.26
N ALA A 454 5.37 -4.62 13.83
CA ALA A 454 4.24 -5.46 14.19
C ALA A 454 4.25 -5.85 15.67
N VAL A 455 3.08 -5.86 16.30
CA VAL A 455 2.86 -6.34 17.66
C VAL A 455 2.08 -7.66 17.67
N THR A 456 1.39 -7.99 16.57
CA THR A 456 0.61 -9.22 16.38
C THR A 456 0.89 -9.84 15.01
N GLU A 457 0.34 -11.03 14.79
CA GLU A 457 0.18 -11.62 13.46
C GLU A 457 -0.82 -10.83 12.60
N ALA A 458 -0.79 -11.06 11.28
CA ALA A 458 -1.86 -10.67 10.36
C ALA A 458 -1.91 -11.63 9.17
N GLU A 459 -0.88 -11.63 8.29
CA GLU A 459 -0.84 -12.51 7.11
C GLU A 459 -1.03 -13.99 7.48
N ARG A 460 -0.39 -14.47 8.57
CA ARG A 460 -0.48 -15.85 9.02
C ARG A 460 -1.76 -16.17 9.82
N ALA A 461 -2.40 -15.15 10.40
CA ALA A 461 -3.56 -15.32 11.27
C ALA A 461 -4.91 -15.13 10.55
N LEU A 462 -4.97 -14.28 9.53
CA LEU A 462 -6.23 -13.99 8.83
C LEU A 462 -6.88 -15.23 8.18
N PRO A 463 -6.14 -16.19 7.58
CA PRO A 463 -6.77 -17.35 6.95
C PRO A 463 -7.69 -18.14 7.87
N SER A 464 -7.29 -18.44 9.12
CA SER A 464 -8.15 -19.15 10.07
C SER A 464 -9.38 -18.36 10.52
N ILE A 465 -9.27 -17.02 10.64
CA ILE A 465 -10.44 -16.17 10.89
C ILE A 465 -11.41 -16.26 9.71
N LEU A 466 -10.90 -16.32 8.47
CA LEU A 466 -11.74 -16.43 7.28
C LEU A 466 -12.43 -17.80 7.19
N ASP A 467 -11.75 -18.90 7.57
CA ASP A 467 -12.35 -20.23 7.62
C ASP A 467 -13.57 -20.27 8.56
N ASP A 468 -13.42 -19.71 9.77
CA ASP A 468 -14.50 -19.60 10.74
C ASP A 468 -15.61 -18.66 10.25
N LEU A 469 -15.23 -17.53 9.64
CA LEU A 469 -16.18 -16.54 9.14
C LEU A 469 -16.98 -17.06 7.94
N GLU A 470 -16.36 -17.80 7.02
CA GLU A 470 -17.03 -18.48 5.90
C GLU A 470 -18.12 -19.43 6.40
N SER A 471 -17.79 -20.20 7.46
CA SER A 471 -18.72 -21.15 8.08
C SER A 471 -19.93 -20.45 8.68
N GLU A 472 -19.73 -19.36 9.42
CA GLU A 472 -20.80 -18.59 10.05
C GLU A 472 -21.65 -17.83 9.03
N LEU A 473 -21.03 -17.22 8.01
CA LEU A 473 -21.75 -16.54 6.93
C LEU A 473 -22.61 -17.53 6.14
N ALA A 474 -22.12 -18.75 5.88
CA ALA A 474 -22.91 -19.79 5.24
C ALA A 474 -24.09 -20.24 6.12
N ARG A 475 -23.88 -20.44 7.43
CA ARG A 475 -24.95 -20.75 8.40
C ARG A 475 -26.07 -19.71 8.42
N LEU A 476 -25.71 -18.44 8.27
CA LEU A 476 -26.63 -17.30 8.26
C LEU A 476 -27.21 -16.97 6.87
N GLY A 477 -26.85 -17.70 5.81
CA GLY A 477 -27.30 -17.39 4.45
C GLY A 477 -26.69 -16.11 3.87
N LEU A 478 -25.53 -15.67 4.40
CA LEU A 478 -24.83 -14.44 4.02
C LEU A 478 -23.54 -14.72 3.22
N ALA A 479 -23.33 -15.95 2.73
CA ALA A 479 -22.10 -16.36 2.05
C ALA A 479 -21.77 -15.55 0.77
N GLN A 480 -22.79 -14.92 0.17
CA GLN A 480 -22.62 -14.11 -1.04
C GLN A 480 -22.46 -12.60 -0.75
N GLU A 481 -22.54 -12.20 0.52
CA GLU A 481 -22.37 -10.79 0.88
C GLU A 481 -20.95 -10.31 0.57
N ARG A 482 -20.86 -9.15 -0.08
CA ARG A 482 -19.58 -8.51 -0.40
C ARG A 482 -19.11 -7.74 0.83
N LEU A 483 -18.15 -8.33 1.54
CA LEU A 483 -17.55 -7.78 2.76
C LEU A 483 -16.06 -7.59 2.57
N THR A 484 -15.53 -6.45 2.98
CA THR A 484 -14.09 -6.26 3.10
C THR A 484 -13.62 -6.59 4.51
N VAL A 485 -12.69 -7.56 4.64
CA VAL A 485 -12.02 -7.89 5.91
C VAL A 485 -10.55 -7.54 5.78
N ARG A 486 -10.08 -6.54 6.54
CA ARG A 486 -8.73 -6.02 6.40
C ARG A 486 -7.97 -6.06 7.72
N MET A 487 -6.86 -6.82 7.77
CA MET A 487 -6.11 -7.10 8.99
C MET A 487 -4.71 -6.51 8.97
N THR A 488 -4.30 -5.88 10.09
CA THR A 488 -2.94 -5.37 10.27
C THR A 488 -2.39 -5.72 11.64
N GLY A 489 -1.10 -6.10 11.69
CA GLY A 489 -0.40 -6.44 12.94
C GLY A 489 0.00 -5.23 13.81
N CYS A 490 -0.41 -4.02 13.45
CA CYS A 490 -0.20 -2.80 14.23
C CYS A 490 -1.03 -1.64 13.67
N PRO A 491 -1.22 -0.53 14.39
CA PRO A 491 -2.04 0.62 13.98
C PRO A 491 -1.53 1.43 12.77
N ASN A 492 -0.40 1.07 12.17
CA ASN A 492 0.06 1.74 10.94
C ASN A 492 -0.88 1.56 9.73
N GLY A 493 -1.85 0.63 9.79
CA GLY A 493 -2.92 0.49 8.82
C GLY A 493 -2.44 0.11 7.40
N CYS A 494 -1.43 -0.76 7.27
CA CYS A 494 -0.82 -1.07 5.98
C CYS A 494 -1.76 -1.78 5.01
N ALA A 495 -2.72 -2.58 5.51
CA ALA A 495 -3.80 -3.20 4.73
C ALA A 495 -5.10 -2.38 4.75
N ARG A 496 -5.05 -1.12 5.13
CA ARG A 496 -6.19 -0.19 5.13
C ARG A 496 -7.40 -0.65 5.97
N PRO A 497 -7.22 -1.05 7.25
CA PRO A 497 -8.31 -1.58 8.07
C PRO A 497 -9.37 -0.54 8.43
N TYR A 498 -9.00 0.76 8.44
CA TYR A 498 -9.84 1.84 8.98
C TYR A 498 -10.94 2.36 8.02
N ASN A 499 -11.06 1.81 6.81
CA ASN A 499 -12.13 2.09 5.87
C ASN A 499 -12.80 0.81 5.32
N ALA A 500 -12.47 -0.34 5.89
CA ALA A 500 -13.10 -1.62 5.56
C ALA A 500 -14.44 -1.81 6.29
N ASP A 501 -15.29 -2.69 5.78
CA ASP A 501 -16.50 -3.12 6.49
C ASP A 501 -16.14 -3.71 7.86
N ILE A 502 -15.08 -4.55 7.89
CA ILE A 502 -14.48 -5.12 9.10
C ILE A 502 -12.97 -4.84 9.09
N GLY A 503 -12.50 -4.04 10.04
CA GLY A 503 -11.09 -3.75 10.25
C GLY A 503 -10.55 -4.45 11.49
N LEU A 504 -9.44 -5.19 11.35
CA LEU A 504 -8.75 -5.87 12.45
C LEU A 504 -7.37 -5.25 12.63
N VAL A 505 -7.14 -4.65 13.80
CA VAL A 505 -5.89 -3.92 14.07
C VAL A 505 -5.18 -4.52 15.28
N GLY A 506 -3.96 -5.01 15.07
CA GLY A 506 -3.15 -5.61 16.12
C GLY A 506 -2.89 -4.66 17.30
N ARG A 507 -3.16 -5.15 18.50
CA ARG A 507 -3.17 -4.38 19.75
C ARG A 507 -2.06 -4.78 20.70
N SER A 508 -1.98 -6.06 21.03
CA SER A 508 -0.93 -6.60 21.90
C SER A 508 -0.61 -8.05 21.57
N ALA A 509 0.62 -8.46 21.93
CA ALA A 509 0.96 -9.88 21.95
C ALA A 509 0.04 -10.62 22.95
N HIS A 510 -0.34 -11.85 22.61
CA HIS A 510 -1.12 -12.72 23.46
C HIS A 510 -0.33 -13.99 23.77
N ILE A 511 -0.40 -14.45 25.01
CA ILE A 511 0.13 -15.75 25.43
C ILE A 511 -1.08 -16.64 25.71
N GLY A 512 -1.18 -17.75 24.98
CA GLY A 512 -2.25 -18.70 25.14
C GLY A 512 -2.22 -19.41 26.49
N PRO A 513 -3.27 -20.17 26.84
CA PRO A 513 -3.33 -20.93 28.08
C PRO A 513 -2.21 -21.98 28.22
N ASP A 514 -1.63 -22.44 27.10
CA ASP A 514 -0.49 -23.35 27.03
C ASP A 514 0.87 -22.66 27.23
N GLY A 515 0.89 -21.36 27.53
CA GLY A 515 2.09 -20.57 27.72
C GLY A 515 2.84 -20.22 26.43
N LYS A 516 2.30 -20.55 25.25
CA LYS A 516 2.91 -20.20 23.96
C LYS A 516 2.42 -18.87 23.42
N PRO A 517 3.25 -18.16 22.65
CA PRO A 517 2.79 -16.98 21.93
C PRO A 517 1.67 -17.35 20.94
N GLY A 518 0.50 -16.74 21.13
CA GLY A 518 -0.60 -16.78 20.17
C GLY A 518 -0.52 -15.66 19.13
N PRO A 519 -1.47 -15.62 18.16
CA PRO A 519 -1.49 -14.61 17.10
C PRO A 519 -1.59 -13.17 17.61
N GLY A 520 -2.16 -12.96 18.79
CA GLY A 520 -2.30 -11.67 19.44
C GLY A 520 -3.75 -11.28 19.73
N THR A 521 -3.94 -10.05 20.23
CA THR A 521 -5.25 -9.44 20.39
C THR A 521 -5.43 -8.29 19.41
N TYR A 522 -6.68 -8.03 19.03
CA TYR A 522 -7.02 -7.07 17.98
C TYR A 522 -8.11 -6.12 18.44
N THR A 523 -8.05 -4.89 17.93
CA THR A 523 -9.20 -3.99 17.93
C THR A 523 -10.03 -4.29 16.69
N ILE A 524 -11.32 -4.51 16.85
CA ILE A 524 -12.29 -4.68 15.77
C ILE A 524 -12.92 -3.31 15.46
N PHE A 525 -12.90 -2.93 14.19
CA PHE A 525 -13.55 -1.74 13.66
C PHE A 525 -14.66 -2.15 12.71
N LEU A 526 -15.82 -1.49 12.76
CA LEU A 526 -16.99 -1.77 11.92
C LEU A 526 -17.53 -0.50 11.27
N GLY A 527 -18.20 -0.65 10.13
CA GLY A 527 -18.98 0.42 9.52
C GLY A 527 -18.25 1.23 8.45
N GLY A 528 -17.09 0.75 7.91
CA GLY A 528 -16.55 1.28 6.67
C GLY A 528 -17.41 0.93 5.45
N ARG A 529 -16.87 1.13 4.26
CA ARG A 529 -17.54 0.74 3.00
C ARG A 529 -16.56 0.07 2.05
N THR A 530 -17.04 -0.90 1.29
CA THR A 530 -16.24 -1.60 0.28
C THR A 530 -15.58 -0.63 -0.72
N ILE A 531 -16.27 0.47 -1.07
CA ILE A 531 -15.72 1.52 -1.95
C ILE A 531 -14.71 2.46 -1.26
N GLY A 532 -14.46 2.31 0.06
CA GLY A 532 -13.36 2.96 0.77
C GLY A 532 -13.55 4.44 1.13
N ASP A 533 -14.74 5.01 0.97
CA ASP A 533 -15.05 6.43 1.14
C ASP A 533 -15.54 6.82 2.55
N ARG A 534 -15.60 5.86 3.48
CA ARG A 534 -16.02 6.07 4.87
C ARG A 534 -15.08 5.40 5.85
N LEU A 535 -14.71 6.10 6.92
CA LEU A 535 -14.00 5.49 8.05
C LEU A 535 -14.96 4.64 8.88
N ASN A 536 -14.46 3.51 9.35
CA ASN A 536 -15.12 2.69 10.34
C ASN A 536 -14.88 3.21 11.77
N LEU A 537 -15.64 2.68 12.72
CA LEU A 537 -15.59 3.03 14.13
C LEU A 537 -15.08 1.84 14.95
N GLU A 538 -14.38 2.12 16.03
CA GLU A 538 -13.92 1.10 16.98
C GLU A 538 -15.13 0.45 17.67
N PHE A 539 -15.29 -0.85 17.43
CA PHE A 539 -16.38 -1.65 18.00
C PHE A 539 -15.97 -2.34 19.29
N LYS A 540 -14.86 -3.11 19.26
CA LYS A 540 -14.37 -3.84 20.44
C LYS A 540 -12.85 -3.89 20.45
N ASP A 541 -12.25 -3.65 21.62
CA ASP A 541 -10.78 -3.64 21.78
C ASP A 541 -10.28 -4.89 22.51
N TYR A 542 -9.00 -5.22 22.33
CA TYR A 542 -8.30 -6.35 22.96
C TYR A 542 -8.95 -7.72 22.74
N VAL A 543 -9.61 -7.93 21.60
CA VAL A 543 -10.27 -9.21 21.27
C VAL A 543 -9.20 -10.24 20.89
N PRO A 544 -9.11 -11.40 21.60
CA PRO A 544 -8.22 -12.49 21.21
C PRO A 544 -8.56 -13.01 19.81
N HIS A 545 -7.56 -13.53 19.11
CA HIS A 545 -7.69 -14.04 17.74
C HIS A 545 -8.86 -15.03 17.58
N ASP A 546 -8.99 -16.01 18.47
CA ASP A 546 -10.03 -17.04 18.49
C ASP A 546 -11.42 -16.53 18.89
N GLN A 547 -11.50 -15.30 19.38
CA GLN A 547 -12.77 -14.63 19.76
C GLN A 547 -13.25 -13.62 18.70
N VAL A 548 -12.50 -13.41 17.62
CA VAL A 548 -12.88 -12.40 16.59
C VAL A 548 -14.22 -12.77 15.95
N VAL A 549 -14.37 -13.99 15.46
CA VAL A 549 -15.62 -14.44 14.80
C VAL A 549 -16.77 -14.58 15.80
N PRO A 550 -16.60 -15.20 16.98
CA PRO A 550 -17.63 -15.20 18.02
C PRO A 550 -18.18 -13.81 18.39
N VAL A 551 -17.33 -12.80 18.42
CA VAL A 551 -17.73 -11.40 18.68
C VAL A 551 -18.52 -10.80 17.51
N LEU A 552 -18.25 -11.22 16.28
CA LEU A 552 -18.94 -10.71 15.09
C LEU A 552 -20.29 -11.41 14.81
N VAL A 553 -20.45 -12.67 15.22
CA VAL A 553 -21.67 -13.47 14.95
C VAL A 553 -22.96 -12.74 15.36
N PRO A 554 -23.11 -12.18 16.58
CA PRO A 554 -24.32 -11.45 16.95
C PRO A 554 -24.60 -10.24 16.04
N VAL A 555 -23.57 -9.58 15.52
CA VAL A 555 -23.72 -8.45 14.58
C VAL A 555 -24.27 -8.95 13.24
N PHE A 556 -23.78 -10.09 12.74
CA PHE A 556 -24.29 -10.70 11.50
C PHE A 556 -25.73 -11.20 11.66
N GLU A 557 -26.12 -11.78 12.81
CA GLU A 557 -27.50 -12.19 13.08
C GLU A 557 -28.45 -10.98 13.09
N ARG A 558 -28.02 -9.85 13.67
CA ARG A 558 -28.77 -8.60 13.59
C ARG A 558 -28.83 -8.06 12.17
N PHE A 559 -27.74 -8.09 11.42
CA PHE A 559 -27.72 -7.68 10.02
C PHE A 559 -28.69 -8.51 9.18
N GLN A 560 -28.67 -9.83 9.32
CA GLN A 560 -29.59 -10.74 8.63
C GLN A 560 -31.07 -10.38 8.88
N SER A 561 -31.43 -10.05 10.13
CA SER A 561 -32.80 -9.82 10.54
C SER A 561 -33.28 -8.38 10.40
N GLN A 562 -32.39 -7.38 10.40
CA GLN A 562 -32.75 -5.96 10.54
C GLN A 562 -32.22 -5.06 9.40
N ARG A 563 -31.49 -5.64 8.40
CA ARG A 563 -31.00 -4.86 7.26
C ARG A 563 -32.14 -4.31 6.42
N GLN A 564 -31.97 -3.11 5.90
CA GLN A 564 -32.86 -2.51 4.93
C GLN A 564 -32.59 -3.08 3.53
N ASN A 565 -33.54 -2.91 2.61
CA ASN A 565 -33.39 -3.43 1.25
C ASN A 565 -32.18 -2.79 0.53
N GLY A 566 -31.25 -3.63 0.06
CA GLY A 566 -30.02 -3.20 -0.60
C GLY A 566 -28.90 -2.69 0.32
N GLU A 567 -29.13 -2.67 1.63
CA GLU A 567 -28.14 -2.21 2.61
C GLU A 567 -26.98 -3.21 2.75
N THR A 568 -25.77 -2.73 2.59
CA THR A 568 -24.54 -3.51 2.83
C THR A 568 -24.24 -3.64 4.32
N PHE A 569 -23.40 -4.61 4.70
CA PHE A 569 -23.02 -4.81 6.10
C PHE A 569 -22.39 -3.57 6.74
N GLY A 570 -21.46 -2.90 6.02
CA GLY A 570 -20.84 -1.69 6.52
C GLY A 570 -21.81 -0.52 6.68
N GLU A 571 -22.81 -0.39 5.78
CA GLU A 571 -23.87 0.62 5.90
C GLU A 571 -24.78 0.34 7.10
N PHE A 572 -25.15 -0.93 7.30
CA PHE A 572 -25.91 -1.37 8.46
C PHE A 572 -25.20 -1.02 9.78
N CYS A 573 -23.92 -1.36 9.88
CA CYS A 573 -23.11 -1.06 11.08
C CYS A 573 -23.01 0.45 11.33
N ALA A 574 -22.84 1.25 10.27
CA ALA A 574 -22.77 2.70 10.39
C ALA A 574 -24.12 3.33 10.78
N ARG A 575 -25.24 2.78 10.27
CA ARG A 575 -26.59 3.26 10.59
C ARG A 575 -26.96 3.02 12.05
N LEU A 576 -26.67 1.83 12.60
CA LEU A 576 -26.96 1.52 14.00
C LEU A 576 -25.95 2.18 14.95
N GLY A 577 -24.68 2.29 14.53
CA GLY A 577 -23.60 2.73 15.38
C GLY A 577 -23.05 1.61 16.30
N VAL A 578 -21.80 1.74 16.66
CA VAL A 578 -21.07 0.69 17.42
C VAL A 578 -21.61 0.49 18.84
N GLU A 579 -22.15 1.53 19.46
CA GLU A 579 -22.72 1.46 20.81
C GLU A 579 -23.99 0.60 20.84
N GLU A 580 -24.89 0.77 19.87
CA GLU A 580 -26.08 -0.06 19.75
C GLU A 580 -25.76 -1.50 19.36
N LEU A 581 -24.73 -1.69 18.50
CA LEU A 581 -24.26 -3.02 18.10
C LEU A 581 -23.66 -3.81 19.27
N ALA A 582 -22.96 -3.15 20.20
CA ALA A 582 -22.36 -3.76 21.38
C ALA A 582 -23.38 -4.27 22.41
N GLY A 583 -24.61 -3.73 22.41
CA GLY A 583 -25.68 -4.08 23.35
C GLY A 583 -25.44 -3.55 24.77
N PRO A 584 -26.45 -3.67 25.66
CA PRO A 584 -26.45 -3.03 26.99
C PRO A 584 -25.44 -3.63 27.99
N HIS A 585 -24.82 -4.76 27.70
CA HIS A 585 -23.87 -5.41 28.61
C HIS A 585 -22.38 -5.10 28.32
N ASP A 586 -22.07 -4.46 27.18
CA ASP A 586 -20.68 -4.12 26.75
C ASP A 586 -20.42 -2.59 26.77
N ALA A 587 -21.24 -1.81 27.47
CA ALA A 587 -21.02 -0.36 27.62
C ALA A 587 -19.63 -0.13 28.26
N ARG A 588 -18.78 0.64 27.59
CA ARG A 588 -17.45 1.01 28.10
C ARG A 588 -17.60 1.64 29.48
N PRO A 589 -16.76 1.30 30.49
CA PRO A 589 -16.66 2.11 31.69
C PRO A 589 -16.26 3.52 31.27
N ASP A 590 -16.98 4.52 31.77
CA ASP A 590 -16.66 5.94 31.55
C ASP A 590 -15.18 6.16 31.83
N PRO A 591 -14.42 6.86 30.97
CA PRO A 591 -13.05 7.19 31.25
C PRO A 591 -13.03 8.25 32.35
N THR A 592 -12.90 7.79 33.61
CA THR A 592 -12.57 8.66 34.76
C THR A 592 -11.09 9.01 34.74
#